data_fb13415e7027f6d984e057d98e6795a0
#
_entry.id   fb13415e7027f6d984e057d98e6795a0
#
_cell.length_a   1.000
_cell.length_b   1.000
_cell.length_c   1.000
_cell.angle_alpha   90.00
_cell.angle_beta   90.00
_cell.angle_gamma   90.00
#
_symmetry.space_group_name_H-M   'P 1'
#
loop_
_entity.id
_entity.type
_entity.pdbx_description
1 polymer ?
#
loop_
_entity_poly.entity_id
_entity_poly.type
_entity_poly.pdbx_seq_one_letter_code
_entity_poly.pdbx_strand_id
1 'polypeptide(L)'
;RDLVRSRGLGDVYKRQAVHMLVANRLGMEEETEQFLDRTIAVDMELVRRGAEDGIHIANCGALWQMAVQGFMGMLPAYQGEKLRFEPHMPSFIKSMETTLTWKGRKYKVHVQGEKVSVQEMPVKKRGFLFDLDGVLTDTSEYHFLAWKKLADELGLAFDKTVNERLKGVSRERSFEIILEVNGAQETFLSEDKAKFIDKKNEYYKALIKQVTSKDILPGVMDFLNESKKQGILLAVASASKNARTVLEGLGILSMFDYVADASKIRYTKPDPEVFIDCMEHLKLQPWECIAFEDAAAGIEAIQAANIAAVGIGASVKPAVPDVFLD
;
A
#
# COMPACT_ATOMS: atom_id res chain seq x y z
N ARG A 1 1.21 47.38 7.30
CA ARG A 1 2.17 46.64 8.17
C ARG A 1 1.55 45.39 8.81
N ASP A 2 0.22 45.40 9.09
CA ASP A 2 -0.44 44.28 9.79
C ASP A 2 -0.91 43.13 8.88
N LEU A 3 -1.10 43.39 7.59
CA LEU A 3 -1.46 42.33 6.62
C LEU A 3 -0.30 41.38 6.26
N VAL A 4 0.94 41.78 6.56
CA VAL A 4 2.15 40.93 6.37
C VAL A 4 2.35 40.00 7.56
N ARG A 5 1.82 40.34 8.75
CA ARG A 5 1.93 39.52 9.97
C ARG A 5 0.99 38.33 10.00
N SER A 6 -0.21 38.41 9.43
CA SER A 6 -1.19 37.31 9.47
C SER A 6 -1.01 36.25 8.38
N ARG A 7 -0.27 36.54 7.29
CA ARG A 7 0.07 35.58 6.25
C ARG A 7 1.40 34.85 6.48
N GLY A 8 2.17 35.24 7.50
CA GLY A 8 3.57 34.84 7.66
C GLY A 8 3.82 33.58 8.49
N LEU A 9 2.95 33.22 9.44
CA LEU A 9 3.26 32.15 10.39
C LEU A 9 3.17 30.75 9.75
N GLY A 10 2.14 30.45 8.98
CA GLY A 10 1.98 29.13 8.35
C GLY A 10 2.99 28.82 7.23
N ASP A 11 3.54 29.86 6.57
CA ASP A 11 4.53 29.72 5.49
C ASP A 11 5.97 29.63 6.01
N VAL A 12 6.26 30.23 7.15
CA VAL A 12 7.60 30.24 7.78
C VAL A 12 7.97 28.83 8.26
N TYR A 13 7.06 28.11 8.87
CA TYR A 13 7.33 26.75 9.39
C TYR A 13 7.64 25.74 8.29
N LYS A 14 6.92 25.79 7.17
CA LYS A 14 7.14 24.91 6.02
C LYS A 14 8.48 25.14 5.33
N ARG A 15 9.03 26.36 5.39
CA ARG A 15 10.28 26.74 4.73
C ARG A 15 11.51 26.49 5.60
N GLN A 16 11.38 26.50 6.93
CA GLN A 16 12.51 26.37 7.84
C GLN A 16 13.22 25.02 7.68
N ALA A 17 12.47 23.92 7.55
CA ALA A 17 13.08 22.62 7.33
C ALA A 17 13.92 22.57 6.04
N VAL A 18 13.40 23.14 4.95
CA VAL A 18 14.13 23.18 3.66
C VAL A 18 15.37 24.06 3.79
N HIS A 19 15.28 25.25 4.42
CA HIS A 19 16.43 26.11 4.63
C HIS A 19 17.50 25.44 5.48
N MET A 20 17.10 24.76 6.57
CA MET A 20 18.04 24.00 7.41
C MET A 20 18.73 22.88 6.63
N LEU A 21 17.97 22.10 5.82
CA LEU A 21 18.54 21.04 4.99
C LEU A 21 19.62 21.59 4.03
N VAL A 22 19.35 22.73 3.41
CA VAL A 22 20.31 23.39 2.50
C VAL A 22 21.51 23.92 3.28
N ALA A 23 21.30 24.65 4.37
CA ALA A 23 22.38 25.20 5.22
C ALA A 23 23.31 24.07 5.72
N ASN A 24 22.72 22.98 6.21
CA ASN A 24 23.49 21.83 6.70
C ASN A 24 24.33 21.18 5.62
N ARG A 25 23.77 20.98 4.41
CA ARG A 25 24.54 20.42 3.27
C ARG A 25 25.65 21.33 2.76
N LEU A 26 25.51 22.63 2.97
CA LEU A 26 26.54 23.64 2.62
C LEU A 26 27.58 23.83 3.74
N GLY A 27 27.45 23.11 4.87
CA GLY A 27 28.34 23.25 6.03
C GLY A 27 28.16 24.57 6.80
N MET A 28 27.01 25.24 6.68
CA MET A 28 26.67 26.49 7.37
C MET A 28 26.14 26.17 8.76
N GLU A 29 27.01 25.82 9.70
CA GLU A 29 26.64 25.30 11.04
C GLU A 29 25.82 26.31 11.85
N GLU A 30 26.18 27.59 11.85
CA GLU A 30 25.48 28.61 12.63
C GLU A 30 24.02 28.81 12.16
N GLU A 31 23.80 28.87 10.83
CA GLU A 31 22.46 28.97 10.25
C GLU A 31 21.67 27.68 10.48
N THR A 32 22.34 26.52 10.43
CA THR A 32 21.73 25.22 10.71
C THR A 32 21.18 25.15 12.13
N GLU A 33 21.97 25.57 13.12
CA GLU A 33 21.58 25.65 14.54
C GLU A 33 20.42 26.64 14.73
N GLN A 34 20.52 27.84 14.15
CA GLN A 34 19.48 28.85 14.24
C GLN A 34 18.14 28.37 13.66
N PHE A 35 18.14 27.67 12.52
CA PHE A 35 16.90 27.12 11.94
C PHE A 35 16.33 25.99 12.80
N LEU A 36 17.17 25.14 13.36
CA LEU A 36 16.77 24.08 14.27
C LEU A 36 16.11 24.64 15.53
N ASP A 37 16.77 25.60 16.20
CA ASP A 37 16.26 26.25 17.41
C ASP A 37 14.92 26.94 17.17
N ARG A 38 14.80 27.67 16.08
CA ARG A 38 13.53 28.33 15.71
C ARG A 38 12.42 27.31 15.49
N THR A 39 12.72 26.15 14.92
CA THR A 39 11.73 25.11 14.65
C THR A 39 11.31 24.42 15.95
N ILE A 40 12.25 24.14 16.86
CA ILE A 40 11.98 23.55 18.17
C ILE A 40 11.17 24.53 19.03
N ALA A 41 11.52 25.82 19.02
CA ALA A 41 10.87 26.86 19.83
C ALA A 41 9.38 27.01 19.53
N VAL A 42 8.92 26.63 18.34
CA VAL A 42 7.49 26.72 17.96
C VAL A 42 6.59 25.93 18.89
N ASP A 43 6.98 24.71 19.23
CA ASP A 43 6.14 23.80 20.02
C ASP A 43 6.65 23.62 21.48
N MET A 44 7.87 24.09 21.80
CA MET A 44 8.51 23.84 23.09
C MET A 44 8.64 25.11 23.97
N GLU A 45 8.56 26.31 23.41
CA GLU A 45 8.65 27.55 24.19
C GLU A 45 7.29 28.08 24.62
N LEU A 46 7.02 28.06 25.93
CA LEU A 46 5.83 28.64 26.59
C LEU A 46 5.63 30.15 26.36
N VAL A 47 6.68 30.87 25.98
CA VAL A 47 6.67 32.35 25.83
C VAL A 47 6.16 32.80 24.45
N ARG A 48 6.14 31.91 23.46
CA ARG A 48 5.54 32.19 22.15
C ARG A 48 4.18 31.50 22.10
N ARG A 49 3.14 32.26 21.76
CA ARG A 49 1.71 31.85 21.72
C ARG A 49 1.40 30.56 20.96
N GLY A 50 2.40 29.87 20.42
CA GLY A 50 2.25 28.64 19.68
C GLY A 50 1.97 27.39 20.53
N ALA A 51 2.56 27.30 21.73
CA ALA A 51 2.35 26.16 22.63
C ALA A 51 0.95 26.15 23.29
N GLU A 52 0.30 27.30 23.40
CA GLU A 52 -1.08 27.43 23.93
C GLU A 52 -2.12 26.91 22.94
N ASP A 53 -1.81 26.91 21.62
CA ASP A 53 -2.69 26.45 20.53
C ASP A 53 -2.56 24.96 20.26
N GLY A 54 -1.68 24.21 20.96
CA GLY A 54 -1.40 22.80 20.81
C GLY A 54 -0.23 22.50 19.88
N ILE A 55 0.08 21.20 19.70
CA ILE A 55 1.22 20.74 18.90
C ILE A 55 0.93 20.91 17.39
N HIS A 56 1.86 21.54 16.68
CA HIS A 56 1.77 21.73 15.23
C HIS A 56 2.31 20.51 14.48
N ILE A 57 1.43 19.63 13.98
CA ILE A 57 1.81 18.40 13.26
C ILE A 57 2.78 18.68 12.10
N ALA A 58 2.59 19.78 11.37
CA ALA A 58 3.48 20.17 10.28
C ALA A 58 4.90 20.50 10.78
N ASN A 59 5.04 21.06 11.98
CA ASN A 59 6.33 21.35 12.60
C ASN A 59 7.03 20.07 13.09
N CYS A 60 6.28 19.12 13.65
CA CYS A 60 6.81 17.80 14.00
C CYS A 60 7.36 17.07 12.76
N GLY A 61 6.64 17.15 11.63
CA GLY A 61 7.11 16.62 10.35
C GLY A 61 8.38 17.31 9.84
N ALA A 62 8.48 18.64 10.04
CA ALA A 62 9.67 19.41 9.69
C ALA A 62 10.88 19.01 10.54
N LEU A 63 10.72 18.85 11.86
CA LEU A 63 11.78 18.38 12.77
C LEU A 63 12.26 16.97 12.38
N TRP A 64 11.31 16.07 12.04
CA TRP A 64 11.67 14.73 11.57
C TRP A 64 12.50 14.79 10.27
N GLN A 65 12.11 15.62 9.30
CA GLN A 65 12.87 15.79 8.05
C GLN A 65 14.26 16.36 8.31
N MET A 66 14.38 17.37 9.21
CA MET A 66 15.67 17.93 9.61
C MET A 66 16.57 16.85 10.20
N ALA A 67 16.05 16.05 11.14
CA ALA A 67 16.79 15.00 11.79
C ALA A 67 17.22 13.89 10.84
N VAL A 68 16.24 13.29 10.14
CA VAL A 68 16.46 12.04 9.38
C VAL A 68 17.02 12.30 7.98
N GLN A 69 16.48 13.29 7.25
CA GLN A 69 16.97 13.61 5.91
C GLN A 69 18.13 14.61 5.93
N GLY A 70 18.16 15.53 6.91
CA GLY A 70 19.22 16.50 7.09
C GLY A 70 20.45 15.87 7.73
N PHE A 71 20.41 15.69 9.05
CA PHE A 71 21.59 15.29 9.82
C PHE A 71 22.00 13.84 9.58
N MET A 72 21.06 12.89 9.66
CA MET A 72 21.37 11.48 9.37
C MET A 72 21.59 11.22 7.87
N GLY A 73 21.13 12.14 6.99
CA GLY A 73 21.38 12.07 5.56
C GLY A 73 20.65 10.95 4.83
N MET A 74 19.45 10.58 5.31
CA MET A 74 18.62 9.57 4.63
C MET A 74 18.28 10.04 3.21
N LEU A 75 18.71 9.25 2.22
CA LEU A 75 18.40 9.52 0.81
C LEU A 75 17.06 8.92 0.40
N PRO A 76 16.34 9.58 -0.53
CA PRO A 76 15.18 8.97 -1.17
C PRO A 76 15.57 7.64 -1.81
N ALA A 77 14.82 6.58 -1.48
CA ALA A 77 15.03 5.28 -2.09
C ALA A 77 13.92 5.02 -3.12
N TYR A 78 14.33 4.65 -4.32
CA TYR A 78 13.44 4.22 -5.39
C TYR A 78 13.09 2.73 -5.24
N GLN A 79 12.12 2.24 -6.01
CA GLN A 79 11.75 0.81 -6.01
C GLN A 79 12.99 -0.08 -6.20
N GLY A 80 13.14 -1.09 -5.34
CA GLY A 80 14.25 -2.04 -5.38
C GLY A 80 15.53 -1.59 -4.66
N GLU A 81 15.68 -0.31 -4.30
CA GLU A 81 16.90 0.19 -3.64
C GLU A 81 16.90 -0.12 -2.13
N LYS A 82 18.12 -0.25 -1.58
CA LYS A 82 18.34 -0.34 -0.13
C LYS A 82 18.29 1.04 0.51
N LEU A 83 17.98 1.11 1.80
CA LEU A 83 18.15 2.32 2.58
C LEU A 83 19.59 2.82 2.48
N ARG A 84 19.78 4.08 2.09
CA ARG A 84 21.07 4.74 1.97
C ARG A 84 21.10 6.00 2.82
N PHE A 85 22.26 6.28 3.39
CA PHE A 85 22.50 7.44 4.23
C PHE A 85 23.81 8.11 3.84
N GLU A 86 23.80 9.41 3.72
CA GLU A 86 24.95 10.30 3.57
C GLU A 86 24.87 11.34 4.69
N PRO A 87 25.45 11.04 5.87
CA PRO A 87 25.34 11.90 7.04
C PRO A 87 25.98 13.28 6.83
N HIS A 88 25.30 14.29 7.35
CA HIS A 88 25.81 15.65 7.45
C HIS A 88 25.58 16.13 8.90
N MET A 89 26.32 15.47 9.84
CA MET A 89 26.19 15.73 11.27
C MET A 89 26.91 17.03 11.62
N PRO A 90 26.18 18.07 12.09
CA PRO A 90 26.85 19.29 12.57
C PRO A 90 27.66 19.00 13.85
N SER A 91 28.65 19.83 14.14
CA SER A 91 29.61 19.59 15.22
C SER A 91 28.96 19.52 16.62
N PHE A 92 27.82 20.17 16.81
CA PHE A 92 27.06 20.18 18.07
C PHE A 92 26.25 18.88 18.29
N ILE A 93 26.09 18.01 17.28
CA ILE A 93 25.40 16.72 17.41
C ILE A 93 26.41 15.57 17.33
N LYS A 94 26.63 14.87 18.45
CA LYS A 94 27.62 13.80 18.54
C LYS A 94 27.15 12.49 17.88
N SER A 95 25.88 12.15 18.07
CA SER A 95 25.27 10.97 17.48
C SER A 95 23.77 11.10 17.43
N MET A 96 23.13 10.37 16.53
CA MET A 96 21.68 10.26 16.41
C MET A 96 21.27 8.82 16.25
N GLU A 97 20.13 8.47 16.83
CA GLU A 97 19.51 7.16 16.67
C GLU A 97 18.02 7.31 16.36
N THR A 98 17.53 6.50 15.46
CA THR A 98 16.10 6.46 15.13
C THR A 98 15.69 5.05 14.75
N THR A 99 14.38 4.81 14.76
CA THR A 99 13.78 3.60 14.22
C THR A 99 12.94 3.99 12.98
N LEU A 100 13.20 3.30 11.88
CA LEU A 100 12.49 3.51 10.60
C LEU A 100 11.78 2.22 10.20
N THR A 101 10.62 2.39 9.53
CA THR A 101 9.96 1.29 8.82
C THR A 101 10.20 1.48 7.33
N TRP A 102 10.68 0.44 6.67
CA TRP A 102 10.95 0.41 5.25
C TRP A 102 10.56 -0.94 4.67
N LYS A 103 9.68 -0.96 3.66
CA LYS A 103 9.19 -2.17 2.99
C LYS A 103 8.73 -3.25 3.99
N GLY A 104 7.89 -2.87 4.95
CA GLY A 104 7.36 -3.79 5.96
C GLY A 104 8.39 -4.35 6.95
N ARG A 105 9.60 -3.79 6.98
CA ARG A 105 10.66 -4.15 7.93
C ARG A 105 11.00 -2.97 8.82
N LYS A 106 11.41 -3.25 10.03
CA LYS A 106 11.78 -2.25 11.02
C LYS A 106 13.30 -2.19 11.16
N TYR A 107 13.86 -1.00 11.08
CA TYR A 107 15.30 -0.79 11.14
C TYR A 107 15.65 0.15 12.28
N LYS A 108 16.66 -0.20 13.06
CA LYS A 108 17.34 0.70 13.98
C LYS A 108 18.52 1.32 13.22
N VAL A 109 18.54 2.65 13.14
CA VAL A 109 19.60 3.40 12.46
C VAL A 109 20.31 4.23 13.48
N HIS A 110 21.63 4.09 13.53
CA HIS A 110 22.53 4.89 14.38
C HIS A 110 23.57 5.57 13.50
N VAL A 111 23.74 6.87 13.70
CA VAL A 111 24.72 7.71 13.00
C VAL A 111 25.61 8.40 14.02
N GLN A 112 26.93 8.31 13.81
CA GLN A 112 27.95 9.00 14.60
C GLN A 112 29.03 9.54 13.68
N GLY A 113 29.06 10.85 13.50
CA GLY A 113 29.86 11.49 12.46
C GLY A 113 29.45 10.95 11.07
N GLU A 114 30.44 10.42 10.33
CA GLU A 114 30.20 9.80 9.01
C GLU A 114 29.82 8.30 9.09
N LYS A 115 29.89 7.69 10.29
CA LYS A 115 29.61 6.27 10.46
C LYS A 115 28.11 6.03 10.60
N VAL A 116 27.58 5.15 9.73
CA VAL A 116 26.18 4.73 9.75
C VAL A 116 26.11 3.24 10.08
N SER A 117 25.28 2.89 11.05
CA SER A 117 24.90 1.51 11.35
C SER A 117 23.39 1.36 11.10
N VAL A 118 23.02 0.42 10.24
CA VAL A 118 21.61 0.07 9.94
C VAL A 118 21.41 -1.39 10.33
N GLN A 119 20.61 -1.62 11.35
CA GLN A 119 20.30 -2.94 11.86
C GLN A 119 18.82 -3.25 11.67
N GLU A 120 18.51 -4.33 10.96
CA GLU A 120 17.14 -4.83 10.90
C GLU A 120 16.72 -5.36 12.28
N MET A 121 15.56 -4.89 12.74
CA MET A 121 14.97 -5.34 14.01
C MET A 121 14.05 -6.52 13.72
N PRO A 122 14.25 -7.67 14.38
CA PRO A 122 13.36 -8.80 14.23
C PRO A 122 11.97 -8.41 14.79
N VAL A 123 10.95 -8.48 13.94
CA VAL A 123 9.57 -8.25 14.34
C VAL A 123 8.79 -9.53 14.10
N LYS A 124 8.13 -10.04 15.14
CA LYS A 124 7.24 -11.19 15.01
C LYS A 124 6.10 -10.82 14.05
N LYS A 125 5.94 -11.58 12.99
CA LYS A 125 4.78 -11.46 12.11
C LYS A 125 3.54 -11.99 12.82
N ARG A 126 2.44 -11.25 12.70
CA ARG A 126 1.19 -11.50 13.43
C ARG A 126 -0.02 -11.54 12.50
N GLY A 127 0.11 -11.03 11.28
CA GLY A 127 -0.95 -10.99 10.29
C GLY A 127 -0.48 -11.39 8.90
N PHE A 128 -1.29 -12.21 8.23
CA PHE A 128 -1.15 -12.54 6.83
C PHE A 128 -2.37 -12.05 6.06
N LEU A 129 -2.11 -11.27 5.02
CA LEU A 129 -3.14 -10.67 4.17
C LEU A 129 -3.05 -11.31 2.79
N PHE A 130 -4.16 -11.84 2.30
CA PHE A 130 -4.18 -12.59 1.04
C PHE A 130 -5.03 -11.87 0.00
N ASP A 131 -4.55 -11.74 -1.22
CA ASP A 131 -5.49 -11.64 -2.31
C ASP A 131 -6.28 -12.95 -2.43
N LEU A 132 -7.32 -12.96 -3.23
CA LEU A 132 -8.18 -14.13 -3.42
C LEU A 132 -7.80 -14.91 -4.67
N ASP A 133 -7.87 -14.23 -5.82
CA ASP A 133 -7.69 -14.84 -7.13
C ASP A 133 -6.20 -15.00 -7.46
N GLY A 134 -5.77 -16.20 -7.85
CA GLY A 134 -4.36 -16.51 -8.06
C GLY A 134 -3.55 -16.76 -6.80
N VAL A 135 -4.14 -16.55 -5.59
CA VAL A 135 -3.49 -16.75 -4.29
C VAL A 135 -4.14 -17.86 -3.48
N LEU A 136 -5.44 -17.78 -3.24
CA LEU A 136 -6.20 -18.80 -2.50
C LEU A 136 -6.92 -19.79 -3.43
N THR A 137 -7.38 -19.30 -4.56
CA THR A 137 -8.09 -20.02 -5.59
C THR A 137 -7.85 -19.33 -6.94
N ASP A 138 -8.27 -19.96 -8.04
CA ASP A 138 -8.28 -19.31 -9.34
C ASP A 138 -9.70 -19.26 -9.88
N THR A 139 -10.33 -18.09 -9.82
CA THR A 139 -11.66 -17.85 -10.42
C THR A 139 -11.56 -17.12 -11.78
N SER A 140 -10.37 -16.99 -12.36
CA SER A 140 -10.14 -16.27 -13.61
C SER A 140 -10.96 -16.86 -14.77
N GLU A 141 -11.11 -18.18 -14.84
CA GLU A 141 -11.94 -18.83 -15.84
C GLU A 141 -13.43 -18.47 -15.69
N TYR A 142 -13.95 -18.35 -14.46
CA TYR A 142 -15.34 -17.92 -14.25
C TYR A 142 -15.53 -16.45 -14.64
N HIS A 143 -14.53 -15.60 -14.40
CA HIS A 143 -14.55 -14.22 -14.88
C HIS A 143 -14.55 -14.16 -16.41
N PHE A 144 -13.69 -14.98 -17.07
CA PHE A 144 -13.65 -15.09 -18.51
C PHE A 144 -14.99 -15.55 -19.09
N LEU A 145 -15.57 -16.63 -18.58
CA LEU A 145 -16.85 -17.19 -19.04
C LEU A 145 -17.99 -16.18 -18.87
N ALA A 146 -18.04 -15.43 -17.76
CA ALA A 146 -19.06 -14.43 -17.53
C ALA A 146 -18.94 -13.23 -18.50
N TRP A 147 -17.72 -12.76 -18.79
CA TRP A 147 -17.49 -11.72 -19.78
C TRP A 147 -17.74 -12.24 -21.21
N LYS A 148 -17.30 -13.46 -21.52
CA LYS A 148 -17.54 -14.08 -22.82
C LYS A 148 -19.02 -14.19 -23.13
N LYS A 149 -19.81 -14.66 -22.17
CA LYS A 149 -21.25 -14.74 -22.31
C LYS A 149 -21.89 -13.38 -22.58
N LEU A 150 -21.52 -12.33 -21.83
CA LEU A 150 -22.02 -10.99 -22.08
C LEU A 150 -21.60 -10.46 -23.44
N ALA A 151 -20.33 -10.63 -23.81
CA ALA A 151 -19.80 -10.17 -25.10
C ALA A 151 -20.51 -10.83 -26.27
N ASP A 152 -20.76 -12.13 -26.20
CA ASP A 152 -21.50 -12.88 -27.21
C ASP A 152 -22.92 -12.37 -27.39
N GLU A 153 -23.62 -12.06 -26.30
CA GLU A 153 -24.97 -11.48 -26.32
C GLU A 153 -25.01 -10.07 -26.94
N LEU A 154 -23.93 -9.31 -26.80
CA LEU A 154 -23.81 -7.97 -27.36
C LEU A 154 -23.18 -7.94 -28.75
N GLY A 155 -22.79 -9.12 -29.30
CA GLY A 155 -22.13 -9.24 -30.60
C GLY A 155 -20.69 -8.68 -30.60
N LEU A 156 -20.03 -8.66 -29.43
CA LEU A 156 -18.68 -8.15 -29.26
C LEU A 156 -17.66 -9.29 -29.31
N ALA A 157 -16.51 -9.06 -29.96
CA ALA A 157 -15.39 -9.98 -29.94
C ALA A 157 -14.72 -9.98 -28.57
N PHE A 158 -14.58 -11.17 -27.96
CA PHE A 158 -13.91 -11.35 -26.68
C PHE A 158 -13.28 -12.74 -26.62
N ASP A 159 -11.99 -12.79 -26.39
CA ASP A 159 -11.19 -13.99 -26.29
C ASP A 159 -10.24 -13.96 -25.09
N LYS A 160 -9.42 -14.99 -24.92
CA LYS A 160 -8.43 -15.08 -23.83
C LYS A 160 -7.37 -13.97 -23.92
N THR A 161 -7.03 -13.50 -25.12
CA THR A 161 -6.04 -12.41 -25.30
C THR A 161 -6.58 -11.10 -24.76
N VAL A 162 -7.84 -10.78 -25.07
CA VAL A 162 -8.51 -9.59 -24.51
C VAL A 162 -8.67 -9.74 -23.00
N ASN A 163 -9.01 -10.94 -22.51
CA ASN A 163 -9.18 -11.22 -21.08
C ASN A 163 -7.91 -10.96 -20.25
N GLU A 164 -6.73 -11.21 -20.80
CA GLU A 164 -5.47 -10.89 -20.09
C GLU A 164 -5.36 -9.40 -19.73
N ARG A 165 -5.93 -8.52 -20.56
CA ARG A 165 -5.96 -7.06 -20.30
C ARG A 165 -6.92 -6.66 -19.19
N LEU A 166 -7.81 -7.56 -18.75
CA LEU A 166 -8.82 -7.32 -17.72
C LEU A 166 -8.33 -7.68 -16.31
N LYS A 167 -7.19 -8.33 -16.18
CA LYS A 167 -6.64 -8.74 -14.89
C LYS A 167 -6.28 -7.53 -14.04
N GLY A 168 -6.72 -7.52 -12.78
CA GLY A 168 -6.41 -6.47 -11.82
C GLY A 168 -7.11 -5.13 -12.02
N VAL A 169 -8.04 -5.00 -13.00
CA VAL A 169 -8.79 -3.75 -13.23
C VAL A 169 -10.24 -3.85 -12.75
N SER A 170 -10.88 -2.69 -12.54
CA SER A 170 -12.29 -2.63 -12.12
C SER A 170 -13.22 -3.22 -13.19
N ARG A 171 -14.44 -3.58 -12.81
CA ARG A 171 -15.45 -4.09 -13.73
C ARG A 171 -15.81 -3.09 -14.82
N GLU A 172 -15.93 -1.83 -14.43
CA GLU A 172 -16.20 -0.70 -15.31
C GLU A 172 -15.09 -0.60 -16.36
N ARG A 173 -13.83 -0.58 -15.91
CA ARG A 173 -12.67 -0.53 -16.81
C ARG A 173 -12.55 -1.77 -17.69
N SER A 174 -12.89 -2.95 -17.17
CA SER A 174 -12.91 -4.19 -17.94
C SER A 174 -13.90 -4.10 -19.12
N PHE A 175 -15.11 -3.58 -18.88
CA PHE A 175 -16.08 -3.42 -19.94
C PHE A 175 -15.67 -2.38 -20.97
N GLU A 176 -15.08 -1.26 -20.52
CA GLU A 176 -14.51 -0.26 -21.43
C GLU A 176 -13.41 -0.84 -22.34
N ILE A 177 -12.49 -1.67 -21.80
CA ILE A 177 -11.47 -2.35 -22.60
C ILE A 177 -12.11 -3.25 -23.66
N ILE A 178 -13.18 -3.98 -23.34
CA ILE A 178 -13.92 -4.80 -24.31
C ILE A 178 -14.51 -3.91 -25.41
N LEU A 179 -15.12 -2.79 -25.06
CA LEU A 179 -15.67 -1.85 -26.04
C LEU A 179 -14.58 -1.22 -26.91
N GLU A 180 -13.43 -0.84 -26.34
CA GLU A 180 -12.28 -0.28 -27.06
C GLU A 180 -11.76 -1.24 -28.13
N VAL A 181 -11.60 -2.54 -27.80
CA VAL A 181 -11.14 -3.55 -28.73
C VAL A 181 -12.11 -3.73 -29.90
N ASN A 182 -13.40 -3.48 -29.69
CA ASN A 182 -14.45 -3.62 -30.70
C ASN A 182 -14.79 -2.28 -31.39
N GLY A 183 -14.15 -1.17 -31.06
CA GLY A 183 -14.51 0.17 -31.59
C GLY A 183 -15.93 0.61 -31.20
N ALA A 184 -16.46 0.11 -30.08
CA ALA A 184 -17.86 0.26 -29.65
C ALA A 184 -18.04 1.18 -28.43
N GLN A 185 -17.07 2.08 -28.16
CA GLN A 185 -17.08 2.94 -26.95
C GLN A 185 -18.33 3.82 -26.87
N GLU A 186 -18.80 4.33 -28.02
CA GLU A 186 -19.95 5.23 -28.14
C GLU A 186 -21.26 4.48 -28.46
N THR A 187 -21.23 3.16 -28.55
CA THR A 187 -22.41 2.36 -28.97
C THR A 187 -23.48 2.29 -27.90
N PHE A 188 -23.09 2.37 -26.62
CA PHE A 188 -23.98 2.18 -25.49
C PHE A 188 -23.98 3.41 -24.58
N LEU A 189 -25.17 3.78 -24.10
CA LEU A 189 -25.34 4.82 -23.09
C LEU A 189 -24.75 4.38 -21.74
N SER A 190 -24.35 5.33 -20.90
CA SER A 190 -23.79 5.04 -19.58
C SER A 190 -24.70 4.18 -18.70
N GLU A 191 -26.01 4.41 -18.77
CA GLU A 191 -27.01 3.61 -18.03
C GLU A 191 -27.06 2.15 -18.51
N ASP A 192 -26.88 1.91 -19.80
CA ASP A 192 -26.88 0.55 -20.36
C ASP A 192 -25.56 -0.15 -20.03
N LYS A 193 -24.42 0.56 -20.07
CA LYS A 193 -23.14 0.02 -19.61
C LYS A 193 -23.21 -0.48 -18.17
N ALA A 194 -23.84 0.28 -17.27
CA ALA A 194 -24.05 -0.15 -15.88
C ALA A 194 -24.90 -1.43 -15.79
N LYS A 195 -26.02 -1.51 -16.54
CA LYS A 195 -26.87 -2.72 -16.58
C LYS A 195 -26.11 -3.94 -17.11
N PHE A 196 -25.26 -3.77 -18.12
CA PHE A 196 -24.45 -4.86 -18.67
C PHE A 196 -23.39 -5.36 -17.67
N ILE A 197 -22.76 -4.46 -16.94
CA ILE A 197 -21.82 -4.80 -15.88
C ILE A 197 -22.52 -5.59 -14.76
N ASP A 198 -23.72 -5.17 -14.36
CA ASP A 198 -24.53 -5.89 -13.37
C ASP A 198 -24.97 -7.26 -13.91
N LYS A 199 -25.39 -7.34 -15.17
CA LYS A 199 -25.75 -8.61 -15.83
C LYS A 199 -24.56 -9.59 -15.87
N LYS A 200 -23.38 -9.11 -16.24
CA LYS A 200 -22.14 -9.92 -16.17
C LYS A 200 -21.91 -10.44 -14.76
N ASN A 201 -22.13 -9.60 -13.75
CA ASN A 201 -21.96 -10.01 -12.37
C ASN A 201 -22.93 -11.12 -11.96
N GLU A 202 -24.19 -11.08 -12.43
CA GLU A 202 -25.13 -12.18 -12.20
C GLU A 202 -24.66 -13.49 -12.86
N TYR A 203 -24.07 -13.43 -14.07
CA TYR A 203 -23.45 -14.61 -14.68
C TYR A 203 -22.29 -15.16 -13.85
N TYR A 204 -21.45 -14.27 -13.38
CA TYR A 204 -20.33 -14.65 -12.50
C TYR A 204 -20.83 -15.29 -11.19
N LYS A 205 -21.85 -14.69 -10.54
CA LYS A 205 -22.46 -15.24 -9.33
C LYS A 205 -23.03 -16.65 -9.54
N ALA A 206 -23.61 -16.91 -10.70
CA ALA A 206 -24.13 -18.23 -11.03
C ALA A 206 -22.99 -19.26 -11.20
N LEU A 207 -21.88 -18.85 -11.78
CA LEU A 207 -20.70 -19.72 -12.00
C LEU A 207 -19.98 -20.03 -10.69
N ILE A 208 -19.75 -19.05 -9.82
CA ILE A 208 -19.02 -19.26 -8.56
C ILE A 208 -19.79 -20.13 -7.55
N LYS A 209 -21.09 -20.38 -7.76
CA LYS A 209 -21.82 -21.38 -6.96
C LYS A 209 -21.27 -22.81 -7.14
N GLN A 210 -20.49 -23.06 -8.19
CA GLN A 210 -19.86 -24.34 -8.45
C GLN A 210 -18.51 -24.48 -7.75
N VAL A 211 -17.98 -23.40 -7.16
CA VAL A 211 -16.73 -23.41 -6.40
C VAL A 211 -16.88 -24.32 -5.17
N THR A 212 -15.88 -25.16 -4.99
CA THR A 212 -15.80 -26.14 -3.90
C THR A 212 -14.39 -26.14 -3.29
N SER A 213 -14.19 -26.89 -2.23
CA SER A 213 -12.86 -27.08 -1.62
C SER A 213 -11.80 -27.68 -2.56
N LYS A 214 -12.20 -28.24 -3.70
CA LYS A 214 -11.26 -28.76 -4.71
C LYS A 214 -10.60 -27.65 -5.53
N ASP A 215 -11.18 -26.46 -5.51
CA ASP A 215 -10.69 -25.30 -6.24
C ASP A 215 -9.71 -24.44 -5.41
N ILE A 216 -9.37 -24.92 -4.19
CA ILE A 216 -8.31 -24.33 -3.36
C ILE A 216 -6.95 -24.67 -4.01
N LEU A 217 -6.10 -23.65 -4.19
CA LEU A 217 -4.77 -23.85 -4.76
C LEU A 217 -3.90 -24.77 -3.90
N PRO A 218 -3.01 -25.55 -4.51
CA PRO A 218 -2.13 -26.49 -3.79
C PRO A 218 -1.32 -25.78 -2.70
N GLY A 219 -1.23 -26.40 -1.52
CA GLY A 219 -0.48 -25.88 -0.35
C GLY A 219 -1.21 -24.81 0.48
N VAL A 220 -2.25 -24.18 -0.05
CA VAL A 220 -2.98 -23.12 0.67
C VAL A 220 -3.57 -23.62 1.99
N MET A 221 -4.25 -24.76 1.98
CA MET A 221 -4.86 -25.30 3.21
C MET A 221 -3.83 -25.59 4.30
N ASP A 222 -2.70 -26.18 3.94
CA ASP A 222 -1.62 -26.50 4.89
C ASP A 222 -1.03 -25.20 5.46
N PHE A 223 -0.82 -24.19 4.61
CA PHE A 223 -0.30 -22.89 5.01
C PHE A 223 -1.26 -22.15 5.96
N LEU A 224 -2.56 -22.10 5.63
CA LEU A 224 -3.58 -21.48 6.48
C LEU A 224 -3.67 -22.19 7.85
N ASN A 225 -3.70 -23.52 7.86
CA ASN A 225 -3.75 -24.31 9.08
C ASN A 225 -2.52 -24.08 9.96
N GLU A 226 -1.33 -24.08 9.39
CA GLU A 226 -0.08 -23.84 10.13
C GLU A 226 -0.04 -22.39 10.66
N SER A 227 -0.48 -21.43 9.88
CA SER A 227 -0.59 -20.02 10.29
C SER A 227 -1.50 -19.85 11.51
N LYS A 228 -2.67 -20.50 11.50
CA LYS A 228 -3.60 -20.46 12.64
C LYS A 228 -3.02 -21.13 13.88
N LYS A 229 -2.31 -22.27 13.76
CA LYS A 229 -1.62 -22.92 14.90
C LYS A 229 -0.58 -21.98 15.53
N GLN A 230 0.09 -21.16 14.73
CA GLN A 230 1.05 -20.16 15.21
C GLN A 230 0.40 -18.89 15.76
N GLY A 231 -0.93 -18.79 15.75
CA GLY A 231 -1.68 -17.63 16.22
C GLY A 231 -1.57 -16.41 15.30
N ILE A 232 -1.33 -16.64 14.00
CA ILE A 232 -1.34 -15.60 12.99
C ILE A 232 -2.79 -15.25 12.65
N LEU A 233 -3.10 -13.96 12.61
CA LEU A 233 -4.37 -13.43 12.12
C LEU A 233 -4.39 -13.44 10.59
N LEU A 234 -5.51 -13.87 10.01
CA LEU A 234 -5.65 -14.02 8.57
C LEU A 234 -6.71 -13.06 8.03
N ALA A 235 -6.41 -12.33 6.96
CA ALA A 235 -7.40 -11.50 6.30
C ALA A 235 -7.33 -11.65 4.77
N VAL A 236 -8.48 -11.41 4.10
CA VAL A 236 -8.56 -11.40 2.65
C VAL A 236 -8.72 -9.96 2.15
N ALA A 237 -7.79 -9.53 1.31
CA ALA A 237 -7.68 -8.20 0.71
C ALA A 237 -8.05 -8.26 -0.78
N SER A 238 -9.31 -8.58 -1.09
CA SER A 238 -9.81 -8.70 -2.45
C SER A 238 -10.70 -7.52 -2.84
N ALA A 239 -10.55 -7.06 -4.09
CA ALA A 239 -11.45 -6.08 -4.71
C ALA A 239 -12.78 -6.69 -5.18
N SER A 240 -12.99 -7.99 -5.02
CA SER A 240 -14.19 -8.68 -5.44
C SER A 240 -15.33 -8.53 -4.43
N LYS A 241 -16.45 -7.96 -4.85
CA LYS A 241 -17.68 -7.94 -4.03
C LYS A 241 -18.24 -9.33 -3.72
N ASN A 242 -17.75 -10.38 -4.39
CA ASN A 242 -18.17 -11.76 -4.21
C ASN A 242 -17.15 -12.60 -3.42
N ALA A 243 -16.11 -11.99 -2.84
CA ALA A 243 -15.05 -12.69 -2.11
C ALA A 243 -15.60 -13.63 -1.03
N ARG A 244 -16.56 -13.17 -0.22
CA ARG A 244 -17.19 -14.00 0.82
C ARG A 244 -17.88 -15.22 0.25
N THR A 245 -18.64 -15.07 -0.85
CA THR A 245 -19.33 -16.20 -1.50
C THR A 245 -18.34 -17.23 -2.03
N VAL A 246 -17.22 -16.80 -2.60
CA VAL A 246 -16.16 -17.69 -3.06
C VAL A 246 -15.54 -18.44 -1.86
N LEU A 247 -15.19 -17.72 -0.79
CA LEU A 247 -14.62 -18.32 0.43
C LEU A 247 -15.58 -19.31 1.13
N GLU A 248 -16.90 -19.04 1.09
CA GLU A 248 -17.94 -19.97 1.54
C GLU A 248 -17.96 -21.24 0.68
N GLY A 249 -17.92 -21.10 -0.65
CA GLY A 249 -17.86 -22.23 -1.58
C GLY A 249 -16.61 -23.08 -1.37
N LEU A 250 -15.46 -22.45 -1.14
CA LEU A 250 -14.20 -23.13 -0.80
C LEU A 250 -14.23 -23.80 0.59
N GLY A 251 -15.18 -23.43 1.47
CA GLY A 251 -15.28 -23.94 2.84
C GLY A 251 -14.23 -23.36 3.79
N ILE A 252 -13.59 -22.25 3.45
CA ILE A 252 -12.49 -21.64 4.23
C ILE A 252 -12.82 -20.27 4.84
N LEU A 253 -14.02 -19.73 4.66
CA LEU A 253 -14.40 -18.43 5.18
C LEU A 253 -14.13 -18.27 6.69
N SER A 254 -14.44 -19.30 7.46
CA SER A 254 -14.26 -19.30 8.93
C SER A 254 -12.79 -19.30 9.39
N MET A 255 -11.83 -19.50 8.49
CA MET A 255 -10.42 -19.41 8.80
C MET A 255 -9.92 -17.96 8.89
N PHE A 256 -10.61 -17.03 8.25
CA PHE A 256 -10.20 -15.63 8.19
C PHE A 256 -10.84 -14.81 9.31
N ASP A 257 -10.01 -14.02 9.98
CA ASP A 257 -10.42 -13.09 11.03
C ASP A 257 -11.07 -11.84 10.44
N TYR A 258 -10.74 -11.52 9.16
CA TYR A 258 -11.36 -10.43 8.42
C TYR A 258 -11.38 -10.72 6.91
N VAL A 259 -12.42 -10.24 6.24
CA VAL A 259 -12.52 -10.19 4.77
C VAL A 259 -12.96 -8.79 4.37
N ALA A 260 -12.11 -8.09 3.63
CA ALA A 260 -12.38 -6.73 3.20
C ALA A 260 -13.70 -6.61 2.42
N ASP A 261 -14.48 -5.60 2.73
CA ASP A 261 -15.72 -5.29 2.03
C ASP A 261 -15.42 -4.38 0.83
N ALA A 262 -15.30 -4.99 -0.35
CA ALA A 262 -15.01 -4.26 -1.59
C ALA A 262 -16.03 -3.14 -1.92
N SER A 263 -17.22 -3.11 -1.29
CA SER A 263 -18.18 -2.02 -1.49
C SER A 263 -17.81 -0.75 -0.73
N LYS A 264 -16.94 -0.84 0.26
CA LYS A 264 -16.44 0.26 1.09
C LYS A 264 -15.08 0.80 0.62
N ILE A 265 -14.36 0.03 -0.20
CA ILE A 265 -13.08 0.41 -0.77
C ILE A 265 -13.33 1.39 -1.93
N ARG A 266 -12.76 2.59 -1.83
CA ARG A 266 -12.90 3.66 -2.83
C ARG A 266 -11.98 3.46 -4.03
N TYR A 267 -10.74 3.10 -3.73
CA TYR A 267 -9.67 3.00 -4.72
C TYR A 267 -9.23 1.55 -4.85
N THR A 268 -9.17 1.06 -6.10
CA THR A 268 -8.70 -0.29 -6.40
C THR A 268 -7.17 -0.33 -6.48
N LYS A 269 -6.57 -1.51 -6.35
CA LYS A 269 -5.14 -1.74 -6.58
C LYS A 269 -4.72 -1.06 -7.92
N PRO A 270 -3.62 -0.29 -7.96
CA PRO A 270 -2.48 -0.29 -7.02
C PRO A 270 -2.63 0.62 -5.80
N ASP A 271 -3.80 1.19 -5.51
CA ASP A 271 -4.01 1.93 -4.27
C ASP A 271 -3.95 0.97 -3.06
N PRO A 272 -3.29 1.35 -1.94
CA PRO A 272 -3.12 0.50 -0.78
C PRO A 272 -4.37 0.30 0.08
N GLU A 273 -5.49 0.97 -0.21
CA GLU A 273 -6.64 1.10 0.67
C GLU A 273 -7.16 -0.26 1.19
N VAL A 274 -7.26 -1.27 0.33
CA VAL A 274 -7.75 -2.60 0.73
C VAL A 274 -6.84 -3.32 1.74
N PHE A 275 -5.52 -3.13 1.64
CA PHE A 275 -4.57 -3.69 2.60
C PHE A 275 -4.54 -2.91 3.91
N ILE A 276 -4.68 -1.58 3.84
CA ILE A 276 -4.80 -0.70 5.02
C ILE A 276 -6.07 -1.07 5.80
N ASP A 277 -7.21 -1.23 5.12
CA ASP A 277 -8.47 -1.66 5.71
C ASP A 277 -8.33 -2.99 6.47
N CYS A 278 -7.64 -3.99 5.88
CA CYS A 278 -7.35 -5.26 6.55
C CYS A 278 -6.50 -5.07 7.82
N MET A 279 -5.43 -4.28 7.75
CA MET A 279 -4.56 -4.02 8.90
C MET A 279 -5.30 -3.32 10.04
N GLU A 280 -6.11 -2.32 9.73
CA GLU A 280 -6.90 -1.57 10.72
C GLU A 280 -7.88 -2.49 11.46
N HIS A 281 -8.58 -3.37 10.73
CA HIS A 281 -9.50 -4.33 11.33
C HIS A 281 -8.79 -5.37 12.20
N LEU A 282 -7.62 -5.84 11.78
CA LEU A 282 -6.78 -6.75 12.57
C LEU A 282 -6.04 -6.03 13.71
N LYS A 283 -6.05 -4.69 13.76
CA LYS A 283 -5.29 -3.85 14.71
C LYS A 283 -3.79 -4.16 14.67
N LEU A 284 -3.25 -4.31 13.46
CA LEU A 284 -1.84 -4.59 13.21
C LEU A 284 -1.16 -3.43 12.51
N GLN A 285 0.16 -3.37 12.69
CA GLN A 285 1.02 -2.41 12.02
C GLN A 285 1.64 -3.03 10.75
N PRO A 286 2.04 -2.24 9.75
CA PRO A 286 2.60 -2.77 8.50
C PRO A 286 3.76 -3.76 8.70
N TRP A 287 4.66 -3.48 9.65
CA TRP A 287 5.80 -4.37 9.95
C TRP A 287 5.43 -5.67 10.64
N GLU A 288 4.21 -5.81 11.15
CA GLU A 288 3.68 -7.05 11.73
C GLU A 288 3.00 -7.94 10.68
N CYS A 289 2.81 -7.43 9.46
CA CYS A 289 2.10 -8.10 8.38
C CYS A 289 3.02 -8.63 7.28
N ILE A 290 2.51 -9.63 6.57
CA ILE A 290 2.98 -10.08 5.25
C ILE A 290 1.76 -10.16 4.36
N ALA A 291 1.86 -9.74 3.10
CA ALA A 291 0.76 -9.85 2.14
C ALA A 291 1.17 -10.65 0.91
N PHE A 292 0.21 -11.41 0.38
CA PHE A 292 0.39 -12.37 -0.73
C PHE A 292 -0.43 -11.94 -1.93
N GLU A 293 0.16 -11.95 -3.12
CA GLU A 293 -0.43 -11.37 -4.33
C GLU A 293 0.14 -12.01 -5.60
N ASP A 294 -0.69 -12.19 -6.63
CA ASP A 294 -0.29 -12.74 -7.93
C ASP A 294 -0.18 -11.71 -9.06
N ALA A 295 -0.60 -10.47 -8.81
CA ALA A 295 -0.64 -9.40 -9.81
C ALA A 295 0.29 -8.24 -9.47
N ALA A 296 0.92 -7.61 -10.48
CA ALA A 296 1.84 -6.49 -10.30
C ALA A 296 1.19 -5.30 -9.58
N ALA A 297 -0.05 -4.93 -9.95
CA ALA A 297 -0.78 -3.84 -9.29
C ALA A 297 -1.05 -4.11 -7.81
N GLY A 298 -1.26 -5.39 -7.43
CA GLY A 298 -1.43 -5.76 -6.04
C GLY A 298 -0.12 -5.69 -5.25
N ILE A 299 1.01 -6.09 -5.84
CA ILE A 299 2.33 -5.91 -5.21
C ILE A 299 2.63 -4.42 -4.98
N GLU A 300 2.31 -3.55 -5.96
CA GLU A 300 2.46 -2.10 -5.80
C GLU A 300 1.59 -1.57 -4.64
N ALA A 301 0.34 -2.05 -4.53
CA ALA A 301 -0.55 -1.70 -3.43
C ALA A 301 0.00 -2.14 -2.05
N ILE A 302 0.53 -3.36 -1.94
CA ILE A 302 1.16 -3.88 -0.71
C ILE A 302 2.37 -3.02 -0.33
N GLN A 303 3.22 -2.67 -1.30
CA GLN A 303 4.39 -1.83 -1.08
C GLN A 303 4.00 -0.40 -0.68
N ALA A 304 2.94 0.16 -1.31
CA ALA A 304 2.39 1.46 -0.94
C ALA A 304 1.80 1.46 0.49
N ALA A 305 1.23 0.34 0.94
CA ALA A 305 0.83 0.13 2.33
C ALA A 305 2.01 -0.11 3.29
N ASN A 306 3.25 -0.13 2.78
CA ASN A 306 4.48 -0.41 3.53
C ASN A 306 4.49 -1.78 4.23
N ILE A 307 3.86 -2.79 3.62
CA ILE A 307 3.82 -4.18 4.06
C ILE A 307 4.87 -4.98 3.29
N ALA A 308 5.41 -6.04 3.89
CA ALA A 308 6.27 -6.99 3.19
C ALA A 308 5.45 -7.79 2.16
N ALA A 309 5.88 -7.79 0.90
CA ALA A 309 5.18 -8.41 -0.22
C ALA A 309 5.74 -9.77 -0.59
N VAL A 310 4.86 -10.77 -0.69
CA VAL A 310 5.17 -12.08 -1.30
C VAL A 310 4.42 -12.18 -2.61
N GLY A 311 5.17 -12.26 -3.70
CA GLY A 311 4.63 -12.42 -5.03
C GLY A 311 4.49 -13.90 -5.40
N ILE A 312 3.35 -14.29 -5.98
CA ILE A 312 3.04 -15.65 -6.39
C ILE A 312 2.93 -15.68 -7.92
N GLY A 313 3.65 -16.61 -8.56
CA GLY A 313 3.63 -16.80 -10.00
C GLY A 313 4.36 -15.71 -10.80
N ALA A 314 4.50 -15.92 -12.10
CA ALA A 314 5.35 -15.10 -12.96
C ALA A 314 4.84 -13.67 -13.21
N SER A 315 3.55 -13.42 -13.02
CA SER A 315 2.90 -12.13 -13.34
C SER A 315 3.39 -10.98 -12.46
N VAL A 316 3.93 -11.28 -11.26
CA VAL A 316 4.41 -10.26 -10.30
C VAL A 316 5.85 -9.83 -10.52
N LYS A 317 6.63 -10.51 -11.37
CA LYS A 317 8.06 -10.19 -11.59
C LYS A 317 8.36 -8.71 -11.90
N PRO A 318 7.54 -8.00 -12.67
CA PRO A 318 7.78 -6.58 -12.94
C PRO A 318 7.71 -5.68 -11.71
N ALA A 319 6.92 -6.06 -10.69
CA ALA A 319 6.69 -5.25 -9.49
C ALA A 319 7.69 -5.49 -8.35
N VAL A 320 8.66 -6.40 -8.55
CA VAL A 320 9.77 -6.71 -7.62
C VAL A 320 9.27 -6.91 -6.16
N PRO A 321 8.55 -8.01 -5.86
CA PRO A 321 8.15 -8.32 -4.48
C PRO A 321 9.37 -8.60 -3.58
N ASP A 322 9.18 -8.52 -2.26
CA ASP A 322 10.25 -8.83 -1.30
C ASP A 322 10.64 -10.31 -1.31
N VAL A 323 9.67 -11.18 -1.56
CA VAL A 323 9.85 -12.63 -1.76
C VAL A 323 9.01 -13.05 -2.97
N PHE A 324 9.56 -13.95 -3.77
CA PHE A 324 8.90 -14.53 -4.93
C PHE A 324 8.72 -16.03 -4.73
N LEU A 325 7.51 -16.53 -5.01
CA LEU A 325 7.18 -17.96 -5.04
C LEU A 325 6.66 -18.33 -6.44
N ASP A 326 7.22 -19.38 -7.02
CA ASP A 326 6.77 -19.93 -8.31
C ASP A 326 5.47 -20.71 -8.18
#